data_9951fc425af14d06ce3261099f81d538
#
_entry.id   9951fc425af14d06ce3261099f81d538
#
_cell.length_a   1.000
_cell.length_b   1.000
_cell.length_c   1.000
_cell.angle_alpha   90.00
_cell.angle_beta   90.00
_cell.angle_gamma   90.00
#
_symmetry.space_group_name_H-M   'P 1'
#
loop_
_entity.id
_entity.type
_entity.pdbx_description
1 polymer ?
#
loop_
_entity_poly.entity_id
_entity_poly.type
_entity_poly.pdbx_seq_one_letter_code
_entity_poly.pdbx_strand_id
1 'polypeptide(L)'
;VKFTNLLEKYRVPNFLIPGHNRALEVYDPDGATEVEQDLEAERKNVYYTVYTFDETSAEIFKTKSVKDCFIPYEGLDKVIWINVDGIRKKDVRRLCSHFNVHNLLVNDIVSVGQRSKIDEIDEHFFTLIPMLSYNEALQTVEKEQLSILLGKNYVITFQSENQRDPFGDIRKKLKNRLDAVRKKSADYLCYQLVDAVVDDYFEVIESLATRLEDLELKALNVTTGNDVLFAISALRNEIMVMRRAMTPVKDVVFSLWQSHSPLLDKQNARFFKDVYDHIQLAIEYAEGYREMTIN
;
A
#
# COMPACT_ATOMS: atom_id res chain seq x y z
N VAL A 1 21.39 0.26 35.37
CA VAL A 1 20.05 0.34 34.78
C VAL A 1 20.23 0.43 33.28
N LYS A 2 19.78 -0.60 32.57
CA LYS A 2 20.19 -0.95 31.22
C LYS A 2 19.58 -0.02 30.18
N PHE A 3 20.41 0.61 29.39
CA PHE A 3 20.09 1.47 28.23
C PHE A 3 19.23 0.76 27.17
N THR A 4 19.25 -0.58 27.15
CA THR A 4 18.49 -1.43 26.23
C THR A 4 16.98 -1.28 26.37
N ASN A 5 16.44 -1.08 27.56
CA ASN A 5 14.98 -0.97 27.77
C ASN A 5 14.37 0.37 27.35
N LEU A 6 15.20 1.41 27.15
CA LEU A 6 14.71 2.70 26.66
C LEU A 6 14.60 2.73 25.12
N LEU A 7 15.48 2.00 24.43
CA LEU A 7 15.51 1.94 22.96
C LEU A 7 14.35 1.11 22.38
N GLU A 8 13.87 0.08 23.10
CA GLU A 8 12.69 -0.70 22.72
C GLU A 8 11.38 0.09 22.90
N LYS A 9 11.35 1.02 23.86
CA LYS A 9 10.15 1.82 24.14
C LYS A 9 9.97 3.00 23.17
N TYR A 10 11.07 3.46 22.56
CA TYR A 10 11.06 4.55 21.58
C TYR A 10 11.71 4.00 20.31
N ARG A 11 10.93 3.56 19.34
CA ARG A 11 11.38 3.04 18.04
C ARG A 11 12.41 3.97 17.38
N VAL A 12 13.67 3.90 17.85
CA VAL A 12 14.78 4.59 17.19
C VAL A 12 15.10 3.81 15.91
N PRO A 13 15.08 4.42 14.73
CA PRO A 13 15.47 3.73 13.50
C PRO A 13 16.86 3.13 13.65
N ASN A 14 17.03 1.85 13.27
CA ASN A 14 18.27 1.09 13.45
C ASN A 14 19.53 1.76 12.85
N PHE A 15 19.37 2.67 11.89
CA PHE A 15 20.49 3.42 11.30
C PHE A 15 21.06 4.52 12.23
N LEU A 16 20.36 4.86 13.32
CA LEU A 16 20.82 5.85 14.31
C LEU A 16 21.51 5.21 15.52
N ILE A 17 21.66 3.89 15.58
CA ILE A 17 22.35 3.20 16.66
C ILE A 17 23.84 3.13 16.32
N PRO A 18 24.74 3.85 17.04
CA PRO A 18 26.19 3.76 16.81
C PRO A 18 26.67 2.34 17.12
N GLY A 19 27.34 1.70 16.17
CA GLY A 19 27.95 0.37 16.36
C GLY A 19 27.22 -0.80 15.69
N HIS A 20 26.11 -0.60 14.98
CA HIS A 20 25.57 -1.63 14.09
C HIS A 20 26.39 -1.68 12.81
N ASN A 21 27.48 -2.43 12.83
CA ASN A 21 28.16 -2.86 11.61
C ASN A 21 27.17 -3.74 10.83
N ARG A 22 26.67 -3.23 9.70
CA ARG A 22 26.18 -4.10 8.65
C ARG A 22 27.35 -4.96 8.22
N ALA A 23 27.37 -6.21 8.63
CA ALA A 23 28.11 -7.22 7.90
C ALA A 23 27.56 -7.15 6.47
N LEU A 24 28.44 -6.87 5.50
CA LEU A 24 28.14 -7.07 4.09
C LEU A 24 27.85 -8.57 3.96
N GLU A 25 26.56 -8.92 3.94
CA GLU A 25 26.13 -10.27 3.64
C GLU A 25 26.59 -10.57 2.21
N VAL A 26 27.55 -11.48 2.11
CA VAL A 26 27.97 -12.04 0.84
C VAL A 26 26.75 -12.74 0.27
N TYR A 27 26.29 -12.30 -0.90
CA TYR A 27 25.20 -12.89 -1.64
C TYR A 27 25.54 -14.35 -1.92
N ASP A 28 24.89 -15.27 -1.21
CA ASP A 28 24.89 -16.69 -1.48
C ASP A 28 23.63 -17.03 -2.28
N PRO A 29 23.76 -17.37 -3.56
CA PRO A 29 22.59 -17.62 -4.41
C PRO A 29 21.80 -18.89 -4.04
N ASP A 30 22.35 -19.79 -3.22
CA ASP A 30 21.72 -21.07 -2.86
C ASP A 30 21.34 -21.18 -1.38
N GLY A 31 21.69 -20.21 -0.54
CA GLY A 31 21.43 -20.20 0.89
C GLY A 31 20.27 -19.26 1.28
N ALA A 32 19.05 -19.78 1.34
CA ALA A 32 18.02 -19.11 2.12
C ALA A 32 18.48 -19.10 3.59
N THR A 33 18.72 -17.91 4.17
CA THR A 33 19.09 -17.79 5.57
C THR A 33 17.97 -18.33 6.45
N GLU A 34 18.29 -18.89 7.63
CA GLU A 34 17.30 -19.41 8.59
C GLU A 34 16.19 -18.37 8.89
N VAL A 35 16.53 -17.10 8.88
CA VAL A 35 15.60 -15.97 9.08
C VAL A 35 14.58 -15.87 7.92
N GLU A 36 14.97 -16.16 6.67
CA GLU A 36 14.02 -16.20 5.53
C GLU A 36 13.11 -17.42 5.59
N GLN A 37 13.61 -18.55 6.10
CA GLN A 37 12.81 -19.76 6.31
C GLN A 37 11.78 -19.57 7.44
N ASP A 38 12.13 -18.88 8.51
CA ASP A 38 11.20 -18.56 9.61
C ASP A 38 10.12 -17.55 9.17
N LEU A 39 10.45 -16.53 8.37
CA LEU A 39 9.48 -15.60 7.78
C LEU A 39 8.56 -16.27 6.76
N GLU A 40 9.04 -17.27 6.01
CA GLU A 40 8.18 -18.09 5.13
C GLU A 40 7.30 -19.07 5.93
N ALA A 41 7.75 -19.55 7.08
CA ALA A 41 6.98 -20.44 7.94
C ALA A 41 5.84 -19.71 8.66
N GLU A 42 6.00 -18.44 9.02
CA GLU A 42 4.95 -17.61 9.64
C GLU A 42 3.84 -17.21 8.66
N ARG A 43 4.14 -17.06 7.36
CA ARG A 43 3.14 -16.73 6.31
C ARG A 43 2.43 -17.96 5.75
N LYS A 44 1.86 -18.79 6.61
CA LYS A 44 1.22 -20.07 6.23
C LYS A 44 -0.05 -19.91 5.38
N ASN A 45 -0.71 -18.75 5.40
CA ASN A 45 -2.01 -18.58 4.75
C ASN A 45 -1.95 -17.46 3.72
N VAL A 46 -1.74 -17.81 2.44
CA VAL A 46 -1.98 -16.92 1.31
C VAL A 46 -3.39 -17.17 0.78
N TYR A 47 -4.14 -16.11 0.59
CA TYR A 47 -5.50 -16.16 0.03
C TYR A 47 -5.53 -15.40 -1.27
N TYR A 48 -6.26 -15.95 -2.23
CA TYR A 48 -6.50 -15.32 -3.51
C TYR A 48 -8.00 -15.09 -3.66
N THR A 49 -8.40 -13.87 -3.99
CA THR A 49 -9.77 -13.56 -4.38
C THR A 49 -9.75 -13.12 -5.83
N VAL A 50 -10.43 -13.86 -6.67
CA VAL A 50 -10.47 -13.60 -8.11
C VAL A 50 -11.84 -13.07 -8.48
N TYR A 51 -11.85 -11.95 -9.19
CA TYR A 51 -13.01 -11.31 -9.78
C TYR A 51 -12.84 -11.35 -11.29
N THR A 52 -13.81 -11.93 -12.00
CA THR A 52 -13.88 -11.87 -13.47
C THR A 52 -15.21 -11.24 -13.83
N PHE A 53 -15.20 -10.11 -14.52
CA PHE A 53 -16.41 -9.36 -14.75
C PHE A 53 -16.44 -8.66 -16.12
N ASP A 54 -17.65 -8.44 -16.57
CA ASP A 54 -18.04 -7.59 -17.69
C ASP A 54 -19.32 -6.84 -17.34
N GLU A 55 -19.90 -6.12 -18.30
CA GLU A 55 -21.17 -5.40 -18.10
C GLU A 55 -22.32 -6.33 -17.64
N THR A 56 -22.34 -7.58 -18.10
CA THR A 56 -23.45 -8.52 -17.94
C THR A 56 -23.25 -9.50 -16.81
N SER A 57 -22.01 -9.92 -16.55
CA SER A 57 -21.65 -10.98 -15.61
C SER A 57 -20.54 -10.58 -14.66
N ALA A 58 -20.55 -11.15 -13.46
CA ALA A 58 -19.42 -11.09 -12.54
C ALA A 58 -19.33 -12.43 -11.80
N GLU A 59 -18.17 -13.03 -11.87
CA GLU A 59 -17.82 -14.25 -11.14
C GLU A 59 -16.78 -13.92 -10.09
N ILE A 60 -16.97 -14.45 -8.89
CA ILE A 60 -16.08 -14.19 -7.76
C ILE A 60 -15.84 -15.50 -7.05
N PHE A 61 -14.59 -15.86 -6.90
CA PHE A 61 -14.23 -17.01 -6.07
C PHE A 61 -13.01 -16.71 -5.20
N LYS A 62 -12.87 -17.47 -4.11
CA LYS A 62 -11.74 -17.43 -3.20
C LYS A 62 -11.03 -18.78 -3.19
N THR A 63 -9.71 -18.75 -3.17
CA THR A 63 -8.89 -19.96 -3.14
C THR A 63 -7.63 -19.74 -2.31
N LYS A 64 -7.00 -20.84 -1.91
CA LYS A 64 -5.65 -20.87 -1.31
C LYS A 64 -4.59 -21.40 -2.30
N SER A 65 -5.01 -21.75 -3.49
CA SER A 65 -4.16 -22.33 -4.53
C SER A 65 -3.87 -21.30 -5.61
N VAL A 66 -2.60 -20.94 -5.79
CA VAL A 66 -2.17 -20.05 -6.87
C VAL A 66 -2.51 -20.60 -8.25
N LYS A 67 -2.62 -21.92 -8.39
CA LYS A 67 -2.96 -22.56 -9.69
C LYS A 67 -4.36 -22.21 -10.18
N ASP A 68 -5.29 -21.97 -9.27
CA ASP A 68 -6.66 -21.60 -9.62
C ASP A 68 -6.73 -20.15 -10.15
N CYS A 69 -5.66 -19.37 -9.98
CA CYS A 69 -5.52 -18.02 -10.53
C CYS A 69 -4.93 -18.01 -11.95
N PHE A 70 -4.57 -19.15 -12.51
CA PHE A 70 -4.04 -19.26 -13.88
C PHE A 70 -5.16 -19.19 -14.92
N ILE A 71 -5.80 -18.04 -14.97
CA ILE A 71 -6.94 -17.79 -15.86
C ILE A 71 -6.40 -17.41 -17.23
N PRO A 72 -6.92 -17.99 -18.33
CA PRO A 72 -6.63 -17.51 -19.68
C PRO A 72 -7.12 -16.07 -19.81
N TYR A 73 -6.22 -15.14 -20.03
CA TYR A 73 -6.53 -13.71 -20.13
C TYR A 73 -6.46 -13.19 -21.57
N GLU A 74 -5.70 -13.88 -22.44
CA GLU A 74 -5.57 -13.51 -23.84
C GLU A 74 -6.89 -13.74 -24.59
N GLY A 75 -7.36 -12.71 -25.27
CA GLY A 75 -8.62 -12.76 -26.03
C GLY A 75 -9.90 -12.80 -25.19
N LEU A 76 -9.78 -12.68 -23.86
CA LEU A 76 -10.93 -12.57 -22.98
C LEU A 76 -11.50 -11.15 -23.01
N ASP A 77 -12.78 -11.02 -23.32
CA ASP A 77 -13.52 -9.73 -23.30
C ASP A 77 -14.10 -9.44 -21.91
N LYS A 78 -13.31 -9.70 -20.88
CA LYS A 78 -13.64 -9.47 -19.46
C LYS A 78 -12.45 -8.91 -18.75
N VAL A 79 -12.72 -8.15 -17.68
CA VAL A 79 -11.69 -7.67 -16.75
C VAL A 79 -11.49 -8.70 -15.63
N ILE A 80 -10.25 -8.98 -15.34
CA ILE A 80 -9.85 -9.88 -14.24
C ILE A 80 -9.19 -9.03 -13.14
N TRP A 81 -9.61 -9.21 -11.91
CA TRP A 81 -8.90 -8.71 -10.73
C TRP A 81 -8.51 -9.87 -9.82
N ILE A 82 -7.23 -10.06 -9.61
CA ILE A 82 -6.69 -11.04 -8.67
C ILE A 82 -6.14 -10.27 -7.46
N ASN A 83 -6.82 -10.38 -6.33
CA ASN A 83 -6.33 -9.84 -5.06
C ASN A 83 -5.58 -10.94 -4.31
N VAL A 84 -4.30 -10.71 -4.02
CA VAL A 84 -3.40 -11.63 -3.32
C VAL A 84 -3.16 -11.11 -1.92
N ASP A 85 -3.71 -11.80 -0.93
CA ASP A 85 -3.55 -11.53 0.50
C ASP A 85 -2.48 -12.47 1.08
N GLY A 86 -1.36 -11.93 1.44
CA GLY A 86 -0.15 -12.65 1.84
C GLY A 86 0.83 -12.86 0.69
N ILE A 87 2.10 -12.59 0.95
CA ILE A 87 3.15 -12.73 -0.07
C ILE A 87 3.99 -13.98 0.22
N ARG A 88 3.92 -14.95 -0.70
CA ARG A 88 4.81 -16.10 -0.74
C ARG A 88 5.62 -16.05 -2.04
N LYS A 89 6.93 -15.85 -1.96
CA LYS A 89 7.84 -15.67 -3.12
C LYS A 89 7.60 -16.68 -4.24
N LYS A 90 7.44 -17.96 -3.90
CA LYS A 90 7.20 -19.04 -4.87
C LYS A 90 5.88 -18.85 -5.64
N ASP A 91 4.83 -18.45 -4.96
CA ASP A 91 3.51 -18.29 -5.57
C ASP A 91 3.46 -16.99 -6.41
N VAL A 92 4.07 -15.90 -5.93
CA VAL A 92 4.23 -14.67 -6.72
C VAL A 92 4.96 -14.95 -8.03
N ARG A 93 6.10 -15.67 -7.97
CA ARG A 93 6.85 -16.05 -9.19
C ARG A 93 6.00 -16.88 -10.16
N ARG A 94 5.22 -17.83 -9.66
CA ARG A 94 4.35 -18.67 -10.51
C ARG A 94 3.21 -17.86 -11.14
N LEU A 95 2.56 -17.00 -10.35
CA LEU A 95 1.49 -16.17 -10.85
C LEU A 95 2.01 -15.17 -11.89
N CYS A 96 3.10 -14.50 -11.60
CA CYS A 96 3.74 -13.57 -12.52
C CYS A 96 4.25 -14.24 -13.79
N SER A 97 4.77 -15.48 -13.69
CA SER A 97 5.17 -16.26 -14.88
C SER A 97 3.99 -16.60 -15.79
N HIS A 98 2.80 -16.87 -15.23
CA HIS A 98 1.59 -17.11 -16.02
C HIS A 98 1.16 -15.87 -16.82
N PHE A 99 1.34 -14.69 -16.26
CA PHE A 99 1.02 -13.41 -16.89
C PHE A 99 2.21 -12.78 -17.65
N ASN A 100 3.29 -13.51 -17.89
CA ASN A 100 4.51 -13.06 -18.59
C ASN A 100 5.15 -11.80 -17.98
N VAL A 101 5.05 -11.60 -16.66
CA VAL A 101 5.58 -10.44 -15.95
C VAL A 101 7.10 -10.51 -15.87
N HIS A 102 7.76 -9.40 -16.20
CA HIS A 102 9.22 -9.30 -16.17
C HIS A 102 9.78 -9.51 -14.75
N ASN A 103 10.91 -10.22 -14.63
CA ASN A 103 11.50 -10.58 -13.34
C ASN A 103 11.87 -9.40 -12.44
N LEU A 104 12.19 -8.23 -13.00
CA LEU A 104 12.42 -7.02 -12.22
C LEU A 104 11.19 -6.64 -11.38
N LEU A 105 10.00 -6.65 -12.00
CA LEU A 105 8.75 -6.37 -11.29
C LEU A 105 8.43 -7.44 -10.23
N VAL A 106 8.72 -8.71 -10.53
CA VAL A 106 8.56 -9.81 -9.55
C VAL A 106 9.43 -9.58 -8.31
N ASN A 107 10.67 -9.14 -8.50
CA ASN A 107 11.56 -8.83 -7.38
C ASN A 107 11.03 -7.65 -6.55
N ASP A 108 10.43 -6.66 -7.20
CA ASP A 108 9.83 -5.52 -6.50
C ASP A 108 8.61 -5.92 -5.66
N ILE A 109 7.76 -6.82 -6.17
CA ILE A 109 6.60 -7.34 -5.44
C ILE A 109 7.03 -8.08 -4.16
N VAL A 110 8.10 -8.88 -4.21
CA VAL A 110 8.54 -9.70 -3.07
C VAL A 110 9.46 -8.95 -2.09
N SER A 111 9.98 -7.79 -2.49
CA SER A 111 10.84 -6.98 -1.64
C SER A 111 10.02 -6.05 -0.76
N VAL A 112 10.30 -6.04 0.55
CA VAL A 112 9.55 -5.24 1.54
C VAL A 112 10.25 -3.91 1.80
N GLY A 113 9.45 -2.87 2.12
CA GLY A 113 9.96 -1.58 2.59
C GLY A 113 10.51 -0.67 1.50
N GLN A 114 10.13 -0.89 0.27
CA GLN A 114 10.50 -0.02 -0.84
C GLN A 114 9.78 1.33 -0.80
N ARG A 115 10.37 2.32 -1.45
CA ARG A 115 9.74 3.60 -1.73
C ARG A 115 8.67 3.43 -2.82
N SER A 116 7.60 4.20 -2.74
CA SER A 116 6.58 4.25 -3.80
C SER A 116 7.24 4.55 -5.14
N LYS A 117 6.84 3.80 -6.15
CA LYS A 117 7.36 3.91 -7.50
C LYS A 117 6.37 3.43 -8.53
N ILE A 118 6.67 3.74 -9.77
CA ILE A 118 5.92 3.33 -10.94
C ILE A 118 6.91 2.91 -12.01
N ASP A 119 6.66 1.78 -12.64
CA ASP A 119 7.47 1.24 -13.72
C ASP A 119 6.58 0.72 -14.84
N GLU A 120 6.96 0.95 -16.08
CA GLU A 120 6.35 0.34 -17.26
C GLU A 120 7.39 -0.55 -17.93
N ILE A 121 7.15 -1.86 -17.90
CA ILE A 121 8.04 -2.86 -18.50
C ILE A 121 7.21 -3.83 -19.34
N ASP A 122 7.58 -3.97 -20.60
CA ASP A 122 6.87 -4.77 -21.60
C ASP A 122 5.38 -4.34 -21.69
N GLU A 123 4.45 -5.25 -21.49
CA GLU A 123 3.00 -5.00 -21.52
C GLU A 123 2.39 -4.82 -20.11
N HIS A 124 3.21 -4.37 -19.13
CA HIS A 124 2.78 -4.23 -17.75
C HIS A 124 3.08 -2.84 -17.20
N PHE A 125 2.10 -2.31 -16.48
CA PHE A 125 2.25 -1.13 -15.67
C PHE A 125 2.26 -1.53 -14.20
N PHE A 126 3.36 -1.23 -13.52
CA PHE A 126 3.56 -1.60 -12.12
C PHE A 126 3.53 -0.36 -11.25
N THR A 127 2.71 -0.38 -10.22
CA THR A 127 2.60 0.70 -9.23
C THR A 127 2.81 0.13 -7.85
N LEU A 128 3.68 0.75 -7.06
CA LEU A 128 3.93 0.41 -5.67
C LEU A 128 3.63 1.63 -4.80
N ILE A 129 2.65 1.50 -3.90
CA ILE A 129 2.23 2.55 -2.97
C ILE A 129 1.98 1.94 -1.57
N PRO A 130 2.14 2.70 -0.48
CA PRO A 130 1.77 2.23 0.85
C PRO A 130 0.27 2.40 1.09
N MET A 131 -0.37 1.43 1.70
CA MET A 131 -1.59 1.62 2.47
C MET A 131 -1.20 2.11 3.86
N LEU A 132 -1.93 3.06 4.41
CA LEU A 132 -1.69 3.63 5.74
C LEU A 132 -2.87 3.32 6.65
N SER A 133 -2.58 3.05 7.92
CA SER A 133 -3.60 2.91 8.95
C SER A 133 -3.11 3.50 10.25
N TYR A 134 -4.03 3.93 11.10
CA TYR A 134 -3.70 4.41 12.43
C TYR A 134 -4.01 3.35 13.48
N ASN A 135 -2.99 2.95 14.24
CA ASN A 135 -3.15 2.01 15.33
C ASN A 135 -3.45 2.80 16.62
N GLU A 136 -4.71 2.81 17.03
CA GLU A 136 -5.19 3.50 18.23
C GLU A 136 -4.49 3.03 19.52
N ALA A 137 -4.23 1.72 19.64
CA ALA A 137 -3.64 1.16 20.84
C ALA A 137 -2.16 1.54 21.00
N LEU A 138 -1.42 1.55 19.90
CA LEU A 138 -0.01 1.94 19.86
C LEU A 138 0.19 3.41 19.57
N GLN A 139 -0.85 4.12 19.14
CA GLN A 139 -0.83 5.51 18.70
C GLN A 139 0.23 5.77 17.60
N THR A 140 0.32 4.87 16.65
CA THR A 140 1.29 4.90 15.54
C THR A 140 0.65 4.77 14.19
N VAL A 141 1.26 5.39 13.17
CA VAL A 141 0.91 5.18 11.76
C VAL A 141 1.61 3.92 11.27
N GLU A 142 0.82 2.95 10.86
CA GLU A 142 1.30 1.70 10.25
C GLU A 142 1.29 1.83 8.73
N LYS A 143 2.24 1.15 8.08
CA LYS A 143 2.40 1.15 6.62
C LYS A 143 2.45 -0.27 6.12
N GLU A 144 1.59 -0.58 5.17
CA GLU A 144 1.62 -1.83 4.42
C GLU A 144 1.90 -1.55 2.95
N GLN A 145 2.77 -2.35 2.33
CA GLN A 145 3.08 -2.22 0.91
C GLN A 145 1.97 -2.83 0.07
N LEU A 146 1.44 -2.05 -0.86
CA LEU A 146 0.56 -2.51 -1.92
C LEU A 146 1.29 -2.44 -3.25
N SER A 147 1.34 -3.55 -3.96
CA SER A 147 1.80 -3.62 -5.34
C SER A 147 0.61 -3.84 -6.26
N ILE A 148 0.46 -3.01 -7.28
CA ILE A 148 -0.60 -3.09 -8.30
C ILE A 148 0.06 -3.35 -9.64
N LEU A 149 -0.27 -4.44 -10.27
CA LEU A 149 0.17 -4.81 -11.62
C LEU A 149 -1.02 -4.70 -12.57
N LEU A 150 -0.94 -3.79 -13.52
CA LEU A 150 -1.94 -3.59 -14.56
C LEU A 150 -1.44 -4.20 -15.87
N GLY A 151 -2.23 -5.08 -16.46
CA GLY A 151 -2.11 -5.56 -17.82
C GLY A 151 -3.29 -5.09 -18.69
N LYS A 152 -3.37 -5.55 -19.92
CA LYS A 152 -4.36 -5.11 -20.90
C LYS A 152 -5.82 -5.25 -20.40
N ASN A 153 -6.15 -6.38 -19.77
CA ASN A 153 -7.50 -6.69 -19.29
C ASN A 153 -7.51 -7.29 -17.88
N TYR A 154 -6.44 -7.10 -17.12
CA TYR A 154 -6.36 -7.58 -15.76
C TYR A 154 -5.62 -6.61 -14.84
N VAL A 155 -5.94 -6.72 -13.56
CA VAL A 155 -5.20 -6.09 -12.46
C VAL A 155 -4.86 -7.17 -11.44
N ILE A 156 -3.63 -7.19 -10.96
CA ILE A 156 -3.24 -8.05 -9.83
C ILE A 156 -2.75 -7.16 -8.70
N THR A 157 -3.34 -7.30 -7.52
CA THR A 157 -2.91 -6.61 -6.31
C THR A 157 -2.21 -7.58 -5.37
N PHE A 158 -1.09 -7.15 -4.79
CA PHE A 158 -0.33 -7.93 -3.81
C PHE A 158 -0.20 -7.09 -2.53
N GLN A 159 -0.63 -7.67 -1.43
CA GLN A 159 -0.51 -7.11 -0.08
C GLN A 159 0.00 -8.17 0.88
N SER A 160 0.71 -7.77 1.95
CA SER A 160 1.37 -8.71 2.85
C SER A 160 0.46 -9.23 3.95
N GLU A 161 -0.52 -8.45 4.38
CA GLU A 161 -1.43 -8.78 5.47
C GLU A 161 -2.88 -8.67 5.03
N ASN A 162 -3.74 -9.54 5.59
CA ASN A 162 -5.18 -9.58 5.27
C ASN A 162 -6.01 -8.82 6.32
N GLN A 163 -5.46 -7.82 7.00
CA GLN A 163 -6.17 -7.25 8.14
C GLN A 163 -7.05 -6.06 7.79
N ARG A 164 -6.63 -5.22 6.85
CA ARG A 164 -7.40 -4.02 6.50
C ARG A 164 -6.99 -3.53 5.11
N ASP A 165 -7.87 -3.69 4.13
CA ASP A 165 -7.71 -3.03 2.84
C ASP A 165 -8.88 -2.09 2.54
N PRO A 166 -8.65 -0.98 1.81
CA PRO A 166 -9.67 0.02 1.50
C PRO A 166 -10.61 -0.41 0.36
N PHE A 167 -10.57 -1.66 -0.11
CA PHE A 167 -11.25 -2.10 -1.32
C PHE A 167 -12.68 -2.61 -1.11
N GLY A 168 -13.22 -2.44 0.09
CA GLY A 168 -14.56 -2.93 0.45
C GLY A 168 -15.65 -2.43 -0.48
N ASP A 169 -15.65 -1.14 -0.82
CA ASP A 169 -16.65 -0.53 -1.69
C ASP A 169 -16.48 -0.92 -3.16
N ILE A 170 -15.25 -1.07 -3.63
CA ILE A 170 -14.97 -1.59 -4.98
C ILE A 170 -15.56 -2.99 -5.12
N ARG A 171 -15.37 -3.85 -4.11
CA ARG A 171 -15.96 -5.21 -4.07
C ARG A 171 -17.48 -5.20 -4.09
N LYS A 172 -18.12 -4.24 -3.41
CA LYS A 172 -19.58 -4.06 -3.44
C LYS A 172 -20.04 -3.61 -4.83
N LYS A 173 -19.36 -2.63 -5.44
CA LYS A 173 -19.66 -2.13 -6.79
C LYS A 173 -19.56 -3.24 -7.84
N LEU A 174 -18.52 -4.08 -7.79
CA LEU A 174 -18.36 -5.21 -8.70
C LEU A 174 -19.48 -6.27 -8.57
N LYS A 175 -20.06 -6.44 -7.40
CA LYS A 175 -21.23 -7.31 -7.19
C LYS A 175 -22.52 -6.70 -7.72
N ASN A 176 -22.61 -5.37 -7.78
CA ASN A 176 -23.81 -4.67 -8.23
C ASN A 176 -23.81 -4.58 -9.78
N ARG A 177 -24.82 -5.21 -10.40
CA ARG A 177 -24.98 -5.25 -11.87
C ARG A 177 -25.17 -3.87 -12.51
N LEU A 178 -25.68 -2.90 -11.77
CA LEU A 178 -25.99 -1.56 -12.28
C LEU A 178 -24.83 -0.58 -12.13
N ASP A 179 -23.73 -1.00 -11.49
CA ASP A 179 -22.60 -0.13 -11.26
C ASP A 179 -21.78 0.10 -12.52
N ALA A 180 -21.42 1.36 -12.74
CA ALA A 180 -20.64 1.78 -13.91
C ALA A 180 -19.22 1.17 -13.95
N VAL A 181 -18.67 0.75 -12.83
CA VAL A 181 -17.35 0.09 -12.73
C VAL A 181 -17.28 -1.14 -13.63
N ARG A 182 -18.39 -1.91 -13.74
CA ARG A 182 -18.44 -3.13 -14.55
C ARG A 182 -18.37 -2.89 -16.05
N LYS A 183 -18.64 -1.67 -16.52
CA LYS A 183 -18.57 -1.26 -17.92
C LYS A 183 -17.21 -0.72 -18.32
N LYS A 184 -16.27 -0.69 -17.38
CA LYS A 184 -14.98 -0.05 -17.54
C LYS A 184 -13.85 -1.07 -17.71
N SER A 185 -12.76 -0.59 -18.25
CA SER A 185 -11.52 -1.32 -18.51
C SER A 185 -10.68 -1.57 -17.24
N ALA A 186 -9.63 -2.35 -17.37
CA ALA A 186 -8.73 -2.69 -16.28
C ALA A 186 -8.01 -1.46 -15.68
N ASP A 187 -7.68 -0.47 -16.50
CA ASP A 187 -7.08 0.78 -16.03
C ASP A 187 -8.02 1.63 -15.16
N TYR A 188 -9.33 1.59 -15.45
CA TYR A 188 -10.32 2.22 -14.56
C TYR A 188 -10.39 1.51 -13.20
N LEU A 189 -10.30 0.18 -13.18
CA LEU A 189 -10.19 -0.55 -11.92
C LEU A 189 -8.89 -0.18 -11.18
N CYS A 190 -7.76 -0.07 -11.91
CA CYS A 190 -6.50 0.39 -11.33
C CYS A 190 -6.63 1.78 -10.70
N TYR A 191 -7.30 2.72 -11.39
CA TYR A 191 -7.64 4.02 -10.82
C TYR A 191 -8.42 3.88 -9.51
N GLN A 192 -9.52 3.11 -9.50
CA GLN A 192 -10.35 2.94 -8.29
C GLN A 192 -9.55 2.36 -7.10
N LEU A 193 -8.59 1.47 -7.36
CA LEU A 193 -7.73 0.91 -6.32
C LEU A 193 -6.76 1.96 -5.75
N VAL A 194 -6.16 2.78 -6.61
CA VAL A 194 -5.25 3.87 -6.19
C VAL A 194 -6.04 4.96 -5.45
N ASP A 195 -7.21 5.31 -5.94
CA ASP A 195 -8.13 6.30 -5.36
C ASP A 195 -8.53 5.88 -3.93
N ALA A 196 -8.98 4.63 -3.76
CA ALA A 196 -9.35 4.10 -2.45
C ALA A 196 -8.19 4.14 -1.43
N VAL A 197 -6.96 3.90 -1.87
CA VAL A 197 -5.78 4.01 -0.99
C VAL A 197 -5.52 5.46 -0.60
N VAL A 198 -5.67 6.41 -1.52
CA VAL A 198 -5.48 7.84 -1.24
C VAL A 198 -6.59 8.38 -0.34
N ASP A 199 -7.83 7.95 -0.54
CA ASP A 199 -8.95 8.30 0.32
C ASP A 199 -8.75 7.81 1.77
N ASP A 200 -8.22 6.59 1.95
CA ASP A 200 -7.91 6.03 3.27
C ASP A 200 -6.84 6.86 4.05
N TYR A 201 -6.01 7.64 3.35
CA TYR A 201 -5.07 8.55 3.99
C TYR A 201 -5.78 9.65 4.79
N PHE A 202 -6.95 10.11 4.36
CA PHE A 202 -7.73 11.11 5.09
C PHE A 202 -8.27 10.56 6.42
N GLU A 203 -8.60 9.27 6.51
CA GLU A 203 -8.98 8.64 7.78
C GLU A 203 -7.82 8.67 8.79
N VAL A 204 -6.60 8.43 8.32
CA VAL A 204 -5.40 8.53 9.17
C VAL A 204 -5.13 9.98 9.59
N ILE A 205 -5.30 10.94 8.68
CA ILE A 205 -5.17 12.38 8.98
C ILE A 205 -6.18 12.79 10.07
N GLU A 206 -7.44 12.38 9.95
CA GLU A 206 -8.49 12.67 10.93
C GLU A 206 -8.16 12.09 12.31
N SER A 207 -7.64 10.86 12.36
CA SER A 207 -7.19 10.23 13.62
C SER A 207 -6.05 11.02 14.27
N LEU A 208 -5.08 11.49 13.48
CA LEU A 208 -3.96 12.32 13.99
C LEU A 208 -4.44 13.71 14.43
N ALA A 209 -5.40 14.33 13.71
CA ALA A 209 -5.99 15.61 14.06
C ALA A 209 -6.75 15.52 15.38
N THR A 210 -7.60 14.52 15.56
CA THR A 210 -8.33 14.26 16.81
C THR A 210 -7.36 14.11 17.98
N ARG A 211 -6.28 13.37 17.79
CA ARG A 211 -5.25 13.23 18.82
C ARG A 211 -4.55 14.55 19.16
N LEU A 212 -4.31 15.41 18.17
CA LEU A 212 -3.73 16.72 18.39
C LEU A 212 -4.63 17.59 19.24
N GLU A 213 -5.93 17.67 18.93
CA GLU A 213 -6.93 18.41 19.71
C GLU A 213 -6.99 17.93 21.16
N ASP A 214 -6.97 16.61 21.38
CA ASP A 214 -6.93 16.03 22.73
C ASP A 214 -5.69 16.44 23.52
N LEU A 215 -4.53 16.53 22.86
CA LEU A 215 -3.28 16.95 23.50
C LEU A 215 -3.26 18.46 23.79
N GLU A 216 -3.82 19.28 22.90
CA GLU A 216 -3.97 20.72 23.12
C GLU A 216 -4.87 20.99 24.32
N LEU A 217 -6.02 20.32 24.45
CA LEU A 217 -6.90 20.42 25.61
C LEU A 217 -6.20 19.99 26.91
N LYS A 218 -5.35 18.97 26.88
CA LYS A 218 -4.54 18.55 28.03
C LYS A 218 -3.46 19.58 28.39
N ALA A 219 -2.85 20.22 27.41
CA ALA A 219 -1.83 21.23 27.60
C ALA A 219 -2.37 22.48 28.29
N LEU A 220 -3.64 22.83 28.11
CA LEU A 220 -4.30 23.95 28.80
C LEU A 220 -4.51 23.70 30.30
N ASN A 221 -4.45 22.47 30.77
CA ASN A 221 -4.57 22.14 32.19
C ASN A 221 -3.20 22.26 32.88
N VAL A 222 -3.07 23.23 33.76
CA VAL A 222 -1.81 23.68 34.45
C VAL A 222 -1.08 22.56 35.22
N THR A 223 -1.69 21.40 35.43
CA THR A 223 -1.12 20.25 36.16
C THR A 223 -0.42 19.22 35.29
N THR A 224 -0.50 19.35 33.98
CA THR A 224 0.10 18.38 33.02
C THR A 224 1.53 18.82 32.69
N GLY A 225 2.50 18.13 33.29
CA GLY A 225 3.93 18.41 33.14
C GLY A 225 4.50 17.94 31.79
N ASN A 226 5.75 17.50 31.78
CA ASN A 226 6.53 17.11 30.61
C ASN A 226 5.89 15.98 29.74
N ASP A 227 4.94 15.23 30.30
CA ASP A 227 4.30 14.09 29.59
C ASP A 227 3.52 14.54 28.35
N VAL A 228 2.86 15.71 28.39
CA VAL A 228 2.14 16.27 27.24
C VAL A 228 3.11 16.71 26.15
N LEU A 229 4.25 17.30 26.51
CA LEU A 229 5.29 17.68 25.55
C LEU A 229 5.88 16.45 24.83
N PHE A 230 6.11 15.37 25.56
CA PHE A 230 6.54 14.10 24.96
C PHE A 230 5.48 13.52 24.02
N ALA A 231 4.20 13.58 24.40
CA ALA A 231 3.09 13.11 23.57
C ALA A 231 2.94 13.93 22.28
N ILE A 232 3.07 15.27 22.34
CA ILE A 232 3.06 16.15 21.17
C ILE A 232 4.26 15.84 20.25
N SER A 233 5.45 15.63 20.84
CA SER A 233 6.64 15.24 20.06
C SER A 233 6.48 13.89 19.38
N ALA A 234 5.86 12.92 20.05
CA ALA A 234 5.54 11.61 19.45
C ALA A 234 4.52 11.76 18.32
N LEU A 235 3.46 12.53 18.51
CA LEU A 235 2.47 12.81 17.47
C LEU A 235 3.10 13.46 16.23
N ARG A 236 3.99 14.45 16.44
CA ARG A 236 4.74 15.08 15.34
C ARG A 236 5.53 14.05 14.52
N ASN A 237 6.15 13.07 15.18
CA ASN A 237 6.88 12.03 14.51
C ASN A 237 5.95 11.17 13.64
N GLU A 238 4.74 10.84 14.11
CA GLU A 238 3.75 10.09 13.34
C GLU A 238 3.26 10.88 12.13
N ILE A 239 2.97 12.17 12.28
CA ILE A 239 2.63 13.05 11.15
C ILE A 239 3.77 13.08 10.11
N MET A 240 5.03 13.11 10.56
CA MET A 240 6.17 13.06 9.64
C MET A 240 6.32 11.70 8.95
N VAL A 241 6.02 10.59 9.64
CA VAL A 241 6.00 9.24 9.04
C VAL A 241 4.97 9.18 7.92
N MET A 242 3.75 9.64 8.19
CA MET A 242 2.67 9.72 7.22
C MET A 242 3.06 10.58 6.02
N ARG A 243 3.50 11.81 6.23
CA ARG A 243 3.90 12.73 5.16
C ARG A 243 4.99 12.15 4.26
N ARG A 244 6.01 11.51 4.87
CA ARG A 244 7.09 10.83 4.12
C ARG A 244 6.59 9.67 3.28
N ALA A 245 5.54 9.00 3.72
CA ALA A 245 4.93 7.91 2.96
C ALA A 245 4.12 8.46 1.78
N MET A 246 3.34 9.54 1.96
CA MET A 246 2.48 10.13 0.95
C MET A 246 3.24 10.89 -0.15
N THR A 247 4.33 11.58 0.19
CA THR A 247 5.05 12.44 -0.78
C THR A 247 5.47 11.69 -2.05
N PRO A 248 6.04 10.48 -2.00
CA PRO A 248 6.35 9.73 -3.22
C PRO A 248 5.12 9.24 -3.98
N VAL A 249 3.98 9.03 -3.29
CA VAL A 249 2.71 8.62 -3.94
C VAL A 249 2.22 9.71 -4.88
N LYS A 250 2.39 10.98 -4.51
CA LYS A 250 2.05 12.11 -5.40
C LYS A 250 2.79 12.01 -6.75
N ASP A 251 4.08 11.68 -6.73
CA ASP A 251 4.88 11.52 -7.95
C ASP A 251 4.41 10.32 -8.78
N VAL A 252 4.03 9.23 -8.13
CA VAL A 252 3.43 8.04 -8.77
C VAL A 252 2.12 8.39 -9.46
N VAL A 253 1.20 9.05 -8.76
CA VAL A 253 -0.12 9.42 -9.30
C VAL A 253 0.05 10.44 -10.43
N PHE A 254 0.98 11.39 -10.31
CA PHE A 254 1.32 12.32 -11.38
C PHE A 254 1.79 11.57 -12.65
N SER A 255 2.64 10.56 -12.49
CA SER A 255 3.12 9.75 -13.60
C SER A 255 2.01 8.93 -14.25
N LEU A 256 1.05 8.39 -13.47
CA LEU A 256 -0.16 7.73 -13.98
C LEU A 256 -1.01 8.71 -14.81
N TRP A 257 -1.26 9.90 -14.28
CA TRP A 257 -2.04 10.92 -14.98
C TRP A 257 -1.39 11.37 -16.31
N GLN A 258 -0.06 11.54 -16.32
CA GLN A 258 0.69 12.01 -17.50
C GLN A 258 1.10 10.88 -18.46
N SER A 259 0.80 9.63 -18.12
CA SER A 259 1.23 8.49 -18.92
C SER A 259 0.59 8.49 -20.32
N HIS A 260 1.40 8.06 -21.29
CA HIS A 260 0.99 7.82 -22.67
C HIS A 260 0.96 6.30 -22.98
N SER A 261 1.00 5.48 -21.97
CA SER A 261 0.94 4.02 -22.12
C SER A 261 -0.34 3.59 -22.82
N PRO A 262 -0.27 2.63 -23.75
CA PRO A 262 -1.45 2.05 -24.38
C PRO A 262 -2.35 1.28 -23.37
N LEU A 263 -1.84 0.99 -22.18
CA LEU A 263 -2.59 0.35 -21.11
C LEU A 263 -3.54 1.32 -20.38
N LEU A 264 -3.35 2.62 -20.52
CA LEU A 264 -4.15 3.65 -19.86
C LEU A 264 -4.99 4.40 -20.90
N ASP A 265 -6.32 4.32 -20.79
CA ASP A 265 -7.22 5.06 -21.67
C ASP A 265 -7.13 6.56 -21.35
N LYS A 266 -6.95 7.38 -22.39
CA LYS A 266 -6.93 8.84 -22.26
C LYS A 266 -8.19 9.41 -21.63
N GLN A 267 -9.34 8.75 -21.80
CA GLN A 267 -10.59 9.16 -21.17
C GLN A 267 -10.55 8.98 -19.64
N ASN A 268 -9.74 8.05 -19.15
CA ASN A 268 -9.56 7.78 -17.72
C ASN A 268 -8.48 8.68 -17.07
N ALA A 269 -7.66 9.38 -17.85
CA ALA A 269 -6.60 10.27 -17.33
C ALA A 269 -7.15 11.34 -16.36
N ARG A 270 -8.36 11.85 -16.58
CA ARG A 270 -9.02 12.83 -15.70
C ARG A 270 -9.25 12.27 -14.28
N PHE A 271 -9.47 10.98 -14.14
CA PHE A 271 -9.68 10.35 -12.84
C PHE A 271 -8.38 10.31 -12.06
N PHE A 272 -7.25 10.00 -12.70
CA PHE A 272 -5.94 10.08 -12.04
C PHE A 272 -5.55 11.52 -11.68
N LYS A 273 -6.03 12.52 -12.46
CA LYS A 273 -5.87 13.93 -12.06
C LYS A 273 -6.59 14.24 -10.76
N ASP A 274 -7.79 13.73 -10.59
CA ASP A 274 -8.57 13.92 -9.36
C ASP A 274 -7.85 13.30 -8.16
N VAL A 275 -7.33 12.07 -8.30
CA VAL A 275 -6.48 11.44 -7.27
C VAL A 275 -5.22 12.26 -6.97
N TYR A 276 -4.62 12.88 -8.00
CA TYR A 276 -3.47 13.76 -7.81
C TYR A 276 -3.82 14.99 -6.95
N ASP A 277 -4.97 15.60 -7.23
CA ASP A 277 -5.44 16.74 -6.46
C ASP A 277 -5.74 16.31 -4.99
N HIS A 278 -6.32 15.11 -4.76
CA HIS A 278 -6.57 14.54 -3.43
C HIS A 278 -5.29 14.27 -2.65
N ILE A 279 -4.30 13.59 -3.24
CA ILE A 279 -3.04 13.32 -2.52
C ILE A 279 -2.26 14.60 -2.20
N GLN A 280 -2.36 15.62 -3.05
CA GLN A 280 -1.77 16.92 -2.76
C GLN A 280 -2.44 17.57 -1.55
N LEU A 281 -3.77 17.55 -1.49
CA LEU A 281 -4.54 18.05 -0.34
C LEU A 281 -4.20 17.30 0.96
N ALA A 282 -4.07 15.96 0.89
CA ALA A 282 -3.68 15.16 2.05
C ALA A 282 -2.29 15.56 2.59
N ILE A 283 -1.33 15.82 1.69
CA ILE A 283 0.01 16.28 2.08
C ILE A 283 -0.06 17.68 2.72
N GLU A 284 -0.89 18.58 2.19
CA GLU A 284 -1.08 19.93 2.75
C GLU A 284 -1.68 19.88 4.16
N TYR A 285 -2.67 19.02 4.41
CA TYR A 285 -3.23 18.81 5.75
C TYR A 285 -2.18 18.28 6.73
N ALA A 286 -1.42 17.25 6.34
CA ALA A 286 -0.35 16.71 7.17
C ALA A 286 0.72 17.77 7.51
N GLU A 287 1.04 18.67 6.58
CA GLU A 287 1.97 19.78 6.84
C GLU A 287 1.37 20.80 7.81
N GLY A 288 0.10 21.17 7.64
CA GLY A 288 -0.60 22.09 8.55
C GLY A 288 -0.62 21.55 9.98
N TYR A 289 -0.99 20.27 10.18
CA TYR A 289 -0.97 19.65 11.51
C TYR A 289 0.44 19.55 12.09
N ARG A 290 1.45 19.29 11.28
CA ARG A 290 2.85 19.33 11.71
C ARG A 290 3.23 20.72 12.27
N GLU A 291 2.84 21.79 11.58
CA GLU A 291 3.12 23.16 12.03
C GLU A 291 2.43 23.47 13.35
N MET A 292 1.19 23.03 13.56
CA MET A 292 0.47 23.19 14.83
C MET A 292 1.18 22.50 15.99
N THR A 293 1.89 21.39 15.76
CA THR A 293 2.68 20.72 16.81
C THR A 293 3.99 21.43 17.18
N ILE A 294 4.38 22.50 16.47
CA ILE A 294 5.63 23.24 16.69
C ILE A 294 5.38 24.47 17.57
N ASN A 295 4.21 25.05 17.49
CA ASN A 295 3.79 26.26 18.21
C ASN A 295 3.31 25.93 19.62
#